data_65743fcf0dd8f52beae7bec11db992de
#
_entry.id   65743fcf0dd8f52beae7bec11db992de
#
_cell.length_a   1.000
_cell.length_b   1.000
_cell.length_c   1.000
_cell.angle_alpha   90.00
_cell.angle_beta   90.00
_cell.angle_gamma   90.00
#
_symmetry.space_group_name_H-M   'P 1'
#
loop_
_entity.id
_entity.type
_entity.pdbx_description
1 polymer ?
#
loop_
_entity_poly.entity_id
_entity_poly.type
_entity_poly.pdbx_seq_one_letter_code
_entity_poly.pdbx_strand_id
1 'polypeptide(L)'
;MITTSVRVSRPGFQRWAARAGVAGPVLFTAGFLVQEAVRREDYSRVADPISALEADPRGWIQQVNFLVFAVLLTIFAIGLHRGIATTRYGWAGPALLGVAAVGLILAAVFPLREDPAGEPYDPGHHVIAGVTFFSCSALALVVLSCRFAADPRWRGLARYVGIAGILGLGCFVVLGRFAMPGGAPLHEVAGLLQRMTLLVVTFPALVAIALRLRRLACRPSALTRS
;
A
#
# COMPACT_ATOMS: atom_id res chain seq x y z
N MET A 1 -24.20 -30.28 -16.73
CA MET A 1 -23.12 -29.57 -17.43
C MET A 1 -23.25 -28.10 -17.07
N ILE A 2 -22.51 -27.58 -16.07
CA ILE A 2 -22.60 -26.20 -15.62
C ILE A 2 -21.55 -25.43 -16.42
N THR A 3 -21.97 -24.70 -17.43
CA THR A 3 -21.15 -23.77 -18.20
C THR A 3 -20.83 -22.55 -17.30
N THR A 4 -19.68 -22.60 -16.66
CA THR A 4 -19.13 -21.41 -15.95
C THR A 4 -18.75 -20.38 -16.99
N SER A 5 -19.61 -19.37 -17.18
CA SER A 5 -19.30 -18.23 -18.02
C SER A 5 -18.09 -17.49 -17.43
N VAL A 6 -16.95 -17.63 -18.06
CA VAL A 6 -15.76 -16.80 -17.77
C VAL A 6 -16.15 -15.36 -18.06
N ARG A 7 -16.43 -14.56 -17.02
CA ARG A 7 -16.65 -13.13 -17.17
C ARG A 7 -15.36 -12.51 -17.72
N VAL A 8 -15.36 -12.24 -19.02
CA VAL A 8 -14.31 -11.46 -19.66
C VAL A 8 -14.33 -10.08 -19.02
N SER A 9 -13.35 -9.81 -18.17
CA SER A 9 -13.22 -8.48 -17.54
C SER A 9 -12.99 -7.45 -18.64
N ARG A 10 -13.71 -6.31 -18.56
CA ARG A 10 -13.58 -5.21 -19.52
C ARG A 10 -12.14 -4.69 -19.52
N PRO A 11 -11.36 -4.77 -20.61
CA PRO A 11 -9.93 -4.39 -20.64
C PRO A 11 -9.70 -2.92 -20.23
N GLY A 12 -10.70 -2.06 -20.45
CA GLY A 12 -10.69 -0.67 -20.04
C GLY A 12 -10.51 -0.48 -18.52
N PHE A 13 -11.32 -1.17 -17.72
CA PHE A 13 -11.25 -1.03 -16.26
C PHE A 13 -9.90 -1.50 -15.68
N GLN A 14 -9.35 -2.61 -16.19
CA GLN A 14 -8.03 -3.09 -15.74
C GLN A 14 -6.90 -2.11 -16.04
N ARG A 15 -6.97 -1.38 -17.16
CA ARG A 15 -6.01 -0.32 -17.48
C ARG A 15 -6.10 0.84 -16.50
N TRP A 16 -7.32 1.26 -16.13
CA TRP A 16 -7.53 2.28 -15.12
C TRP A 16 -7.05 1.83 -13.74
N ALA A 17 -7.39 0.61 -13.34
CA ALA A 17 -6.93 0.04 -12.08
C ALA A 17 -5.40 -0.07 -12.02
N ALA A 18 -4.74 -0.44 -13.12
CA ALA A 18 -3.28 -0.45 -13.19
C ALA A 18 -2.68 0.97 -13.08
N ARG A 19 -3.33 1.98 -13.65
CA ARG A 19 -2.91 3.39 -13.46
C ARG A 19 -3.06 3.82 -12.00
N ALA A 20 -4.17 3.45 -11.35
CA ALA A 20 -4.38 3.71 -9.94
C ALA A 20 -3.31 3.06 -9.05
N GLY A 21 -2.90 1.82 -9.37
CA GLY A 21 -1.82 1.13 -8.65
C GLY A 21 -0.43 1.75 -8.81
N VAL A 22 -0.20 2.55 -9.86
CA VAL A 22 1.02 3.37 -10.00
C VAL A 22 0.82 4.74 -9.37
N ALA A 23 -0.32 5.39 -9.64
CA ALA A 23 -0.59 6.75 -9.18
C ALA A 23 -0.67 6.83 -7.64
N GLY A 24 -1.23 5.80 -6.97
CA GLY A 24 -1.35 5.78 -5.51
C GLY A 24 -0.02 6.00 -4.80
N PRO A 25 0.98 5.11 -4.96
CA PRO A 25 2.30 5.28 -4.36
C PRO A 25 2.99 6.59 -4.77
N VAL A 26 2.88 7.00 -6.03
CA VAL A 26 3.54 8.21 -6.54
C VAL A 26 2.93 9.47 -5.92
N LEU A 27 1.61 9.62 -5.93
CA LEU A 27 0.92 10.78 -5.37
C LEU A 27 1.08 10.85 -3.86
N PHE A 28 0.98 9.70 -3.17
CA PHE A 28 1.22 9.64 -1.74
C PHE A 28 2.63 10.10 -1.38
N THR A 29 3.63 9.62 -2.12
CA THR A 29 5.04 10.02 -1.92
C THR A 29 5.24 11.52 -2.20
N ALA A 30 4.75 12.02 -3.32
CA ALA A 30 4.84 13.44 -3.65
C ALA A 30 4.14 14.30 -2.58
N GLY A 31 2.96 13.88 -2.11
CA GLY A 31 2.18 14.60 -1.11
C GLY A 31 2.92 14.75 0.21
N PHE A 32 3.49 13.68 0.78
CA PHE A 32 4.23 13.81 2.04
C PHE A 32 5.58 14.52 1.86
N LEU A 33 6.29 14.32 0.75
CA LEU A 33 7.56 15.02 0.50
C LEU A 33 7.38 16.55 0.39
N VAL A 34 6.28 17.01 -0.23
CA VAL A 34 5.96 18.44 -0.28
C VAL A 34 5.67 18.97 1.13
N GLN A 35 4.89 18.24 1.94
CA GLN A 35 4.60 18.63 3.31
C GLN A 35 5.88 18.69 4.15
N GLU A 36 6.75 17.70 4.08
CA GLU A 36 8.06 17.70 4.74
C GLU A 36 8.95 18.87 4.33
N ALA A 37 8.90 19.27 3.05
CA ALA A 37 9.69 20.39 2.57
C ALA A 37 9.25 21.73 3.15
N VAL A 38 7.96 21.86 3.48
CA VAL A 38 7.38 23.06 4.09
C VAL A 38 7.60 23.09 5.61
N ARG A 39 7.69 21.92 6.27
CA ARG A 39 7.85 21.77 7.72
C ARG A 39 9.29 21.53 8.19
N ARG A 40 10.28 22.13 7.55
CA ARG A 40 11.70 21.83 7.80
C ARG A 40 12.20 22.07 9.21
N GLU A 41 11.58 22.99 9.95
CA GLU A 41 12.06 23.42 11.27
C GLU A 41 11.51 22.53 12.41
N ASP A 42 10.29 22.02 12.25
CA ASP A 42 9.56 21.31 13.30
C ASP A 42 9.37 19.80 13.02
N TYR A 43 10.03 19.26 12.01
CA TYR A 43 9.82 17.89 11.57
C TYR A 43 11.11 17.21 11.11
N SER A 44 11.47 16.12 11.77
CA SER A 44 12.63 15.30 11.44
C SER A 44 12.26 14.14 10.52
N ARG A 45 12.72 14.16 9.28
CA ARG A 45 12.53 13.03 8.34
C ARG A 45 13.14 11.71 8.82
N VAL A 46 14.07 11.76 9.76
CA VAL A 46 14.77 10.61 10.31
C VAL A 46 14.00 10.04 11.48
N ALA A 47 13.62 10.87 12.43
CA ALA A 47 12.93 10.45 13.64
C ALA A 47 11.41 10.36 13.45
N ASP A 48 10.79 11.35 12.81
CA ASP A 48 9.34 11.46 12.77
C ASP A 48 8.72 10.58 11.67
N PRO A 49 7.71 9.77 12.00
CA PRO A 49 6.95 9.01 11.01
C PRO A 49 6.16 9.94 10.09
N ILE A 50 5.86 9.48 8.88
CA ILE A 50 5.08 10.23 7.89
C ILE A 50 3.71 10.65 8.44
N SER A 51 3.11 9.83 9.32
CA SER A 51 1.84 10.15 9.96
C SER A 51 1.92 11.33 10.95
N ALA A 52 3.10 11.67 11.48
CA ALA A 52 3.26 12.84 12.34
C ALA A 52 2.98 14.18 11.59
N LEU A 53 2.96 14.15 10.25
CA LEU A 53 2.48 15.28 9.44
C LEU A 53 1.00 15.62 9.69
N GLU A 54 0.22 14.73 10.29
CA GLU A 54 -1.18 14.99 10.66
C GLU A 54 -1.32 15.88 11.91
N ALA A 55 -0.32 15.90 12.78
CA ALA A 55 -0.34 16.61 14.04
C ALA A 55 -0.14 18.14 13.92
N ASP A 56 -0.10 18.70 12.73
CA ASP A 56 0.03 20.13 12.42
C ASP A 56 -1.35 20.74 12.15
N PRO A 57 -1.54 22.06 12.32
CA PRO A 57 -2.76 22.74 11.89
C PRO A 57 -3.14 22.53 10.43
N ARG A 58 -2.17 22.19 9.57
CA ARG A 58 -2.38 21.77 8.16
C ARG A 58 -2.42 20.26 7.97
N GLY A 59 -2.51 19.47 9.03
CA GLY A 59 -2.53 18.00 9.02
C GLY A 59 -3.63 17.40 8.15
N TRP A 60 -4.71 18.15 7.89
CA TRP A 60 -5.76 17.75 6.94
C TRP A 60 -5.21 17.42 5.54
N ILE A 61 -4.07 18.01 5.13
CA ILE A 61 -3.43 17.70 3.85
C ILE A 61 -2.96 16.24 3.84
N GLN A 62 -2.37 15.78 4.95
CA GLN A 62 -1.94 14.39 5.07
C GLN A 62 -3.13 13.43 5.19
N GLN A 63 -4.22 13.83 5.85
CA GLN A 63 -5.47 13.07 5.88
C GLN A 63 -6.03 12.87 4.47
N VAL A 64 -6.09 13.94 3.67
CA VAL A 64 -6.49 13.86 2.24
C VAL A 64 -5.53 12.96 1.46
N ASN A 65 -4.23 13.04 1.71
CA ASN A 65 -3.23 12.19 1.06
C ASN A 65 -3.48 10.69 1.37
N PHE A 66 -3.81 10.33 2.62
CA PHE A 66 -4.21 8.98 2.99
C PHE A 66 -5.51 8.55 2.27
N LEU A 67 -6.54 9.39 2.23
CA LEU A 67 -7.80 9.07 1.56
C LEU A 67 -7.63 8.87 0.05
N VAL A 68 -6.86 9.73 -0.61
CA VAL A 68 -6.55 9.58 -2.04
C VAL A 68 -5.84 8.25 -2.29
N PHE A 69 -4.84 7.92 -1.47
CA PHE A 69 -4.15 6.64 -1.59
C PHE A 69 -5.08 5.45 -1.31
N ALA A 70 -5.96 5.53 -0.32
CA ALA A 70 -6.94 4.49 -0.02
C ALA A 70 -7.87 4.20 -1.21
N VAL A 71 -8.40 5.24 -1.85
CA VAL A 71 -9.26 5.12 -3.03
C VAL A 71 -8.50 4.47 -4.19
N LEU A 72 -7.30 4.94 -4.49
CA LEU A 72 -6.48 4.40 -5.58
C LEU A 72 -6.06 2.94 -5.32
N LEU A 73 -5.72 2.59 -4.09
CA LEU A 73 -5.38 1.22 -3.68
C LEU A 73 -6.60 0.30 -3.81
N THR A 74 -7.79 0.77 -3.43
CA THR A 74 -9.05 0.02 -3.59
C THR A 74 -9.37 -0.25 -5.06
N ILE A 75 -9.28 0.77 -5.92
CA ILE A 75 -9.48 0.62 -7.37
C ILE A 75 -8.48 -0.38 -7.94
N PHE A 76 -7.22 -0.31 -7.51
CA PHE A 76 -6.17 -1.24 -7.92
C PHE A 76 -6.47 -2.67 -7.46
N ALA A 77 -6.87 -2.88 -6.21
CA ALA A 77 -7.21 -4.18 -5.64
C ALA A 77 -8.37 -4.84 -6.42
N ILE A 78 -9.43 -4.08 -6.74
CA ILE A 78 -10.55 -4.57 -7.53
C ILE A 78 -10.09 -4.96 -8.95
N GLY A 79 -9.26 -4.15 -9.59
CA GLY A 79 -8.73 -4.44 -10.92
C GLY A 79 -7.81 -5.66 -10.93
N LEU A 80 -7.00 -5.81 -9.91
CA LEU A 80 -6.11 -6.95 -9.73
C LEU A 80 -6.91 -8.23 -9.52
N HIS A 81 -7.95 -8.22 -8.65
CA HIS A 81 -8.87 -9.33 -8.46
C HIS A 81 -9.46 -9.84 -9.80
N ARG A 82 -9.85 -8.91 -10.68
CA ARG A 82 -10.39 -9.23 -12.01
C ARG A 82 -9.32 -9.67 -13.01
N GLY A 83 -8.05 -9.32 -12.78
CA GLY A 83 -6.91 -9.62 -13.66
C GLY A 83 -6.19 -10.92 -13.36
N ILE A 84 -6.39 -11.49 -12.19
CA ILE A 84 -5.83 -12.77 -11.78
C ILE A 84 -6.82 -13.88 -12.12
N ALA A 85 -6.33 -14.99 -12.71
CA ALA A 85 -7.19 -16.14 -12.99
C ALA A 85 -7.81 -16.68 -11.70
N THR A 86 -9.10 -17.03 -11.77
CA THR A 86 -9.87 -17.53 -10.63
C THR A 86 -9.37 -18.90 -10.20
N THR A 87 -8.77 -18.96 -9.03
CA THR A 87 -8.51 -20.18 -8.26
C THR A 87 -9.15 -20.02 -6.89
N ARG A 88 -9.21 -21.12 -6.12
CA ARG A 88 -9.88 -21.17 -4.82
C ARG A 88 -9.51 -20.00 -3.87
N TYR A 89 -8.30 -19.44 -3.97
CA TYR A 89 -7.79 -18.35 -3.13
C TYR A 89 -7.36 -17.11 -3.91
N GLY A 90 -7.74 -16.97 -5.17
CA GLY A 90 -7.33 -15.83 -6.03
C GLY A 90 -7.80 -14.46 -5.56
N TRP A 91 -8.78 -14.42 -4.64
CA TRP A 91 -9.33 -13.20 -4.06
C TRP A 91 -8.55 -12.68 -2.82
N ALA A 92 -7.81 -13.57 -2.12
CA ALA A 92 -7.25 -13.26 -0.80
C ALA A 92 -6.22 -12.10 -0.84
N GLY A 93 -5.29 -12.11 -1.79
CA GLY A 93 -4.33 -11.02 -1.92
C GLY A 93 -4.97 -9.66 -2.22
N PRO A 94 -5.85 -9.54 -3.24
CA PRO A 94 -6.61 -8.32 -3.47
C PRO A 94 -7.49 -7.89 -2.29
N ALA A 95 -8.10 -8.82 -1.55
CA ALA A 95 -8.88 -8.49 -0.35
C ALA A 95 -8.00 -7.89 0.75
N LEU A 96 -6.81 -8.44 0.98
CA LEU A 96 -5.84 -7.89 1.92
C LEU A 96 -5.40 -6.47 1.53
N LEU A 97 -5.23 -6.16 0.23
CA LEU A 97 -4.99 -4.79 -0.22
C LEU A 97 -6.20 -3.88 0.06
N GLY A 98 -7.42 -4.40 -0.06
CA GLY A 98 -8.63 -3.68 0.34
C GLY A 98 -8.66 -3.38 1.84
N VAL A 99 -8.27 -4.34 2.69
CA VAL A 99 -8.15 -4.13 4.15
C VAL A 99 -7.04 -3.13 4.47
N ALA A 100 -5.92 -3.18 3.75
CA ALA A 100 -4.87 -2.16 3.88
C ALA A 100 -5.39 -0.75 3.53
N ALA A 101 -6.24 -0.62 2.49
CA ALA A 101 -6.91 0.64 2.17
C ALA A 101 -7.84 1.12 3.29
N VAL A 102 -8.53 0.21 4.00
CA VAL A 102 -9.30 0.56 5.22
C VAL A 102 -8.36 1.13 6.29
N GLY A 103 -7.17 0.55 6.48
CA GLY A 103 -6.16 1.11 7.38
C GLY A 103 -5.82 2.58 7.07
N LEU A 104 -5.67 2.94 5.78
CA LEU A 104 -5.43 4.33 5.37
C LEU A 104 -6.64 5.24 5.66
N ILE A 105 -7.86 4.74 5.49
CA ILE A 105 -9.08 5.49 5.84
C ILE A 105 -9.12 5.73 7.36
N LEU A 106 -8.81 4.71 8.15
CA LEU A 106 -8.75 4.85 9.61
C LEU A 106 -7.68 5.86 10.03
N ALA A 107 -6.52 5.89 9.39
CA ALA A 107 -5.49 6.90 9.64
C ALA A 107 -6.05 8.32 9.43
N ALA A 108 -6.73 8.56 8.32
CA ALA A 108 -7.32 9.87 8.03
C ALA A 108 -8.47 10.25 8.97
N VAL A 109 -9.25 9.28 9.46
CA VAL A 109 -10.41 9.52 10.35
C VAL A 109 -9.96 9.70 11.81
N PHE A 110 -8.88 9.03 12.21
CA PHE A 110 -8.31 9.09 13.56
C PHE A 110 -6.87 9.66 13.48
N PRO A 111 -6.73 10.97 13.19
CA PRO A 111 -5.42 11.58 12.99
C PRO A 111 -4.64 11.68 14.31
N LEU A 112 -3.32 11.71 14.20
CA LEU A 112 -2.46 12.16 15.28
C LEU A 112 -2.76 13.63 15.59
N ARG A 113 -2.56 14.01 16.83
CA ARG A 113 -2.73 15.39 17.33
C ARG A 113 -1.45 15.88 17.97
N GLU A 114 -1.33 17.18 18.15
CA GLU A 114 -0.29 17.79 18.98
C GLU A 114 -0.76 17.87 20.43
N ASP A 115 0.13 17.57 21.35
CA ASP A 115 -0.04 17.87 22.75
C ASP A 115 0.34 19.35 23.06
N PRO A 116 0.17 19.85 24.29
CA PRO A 116 0.55 21.20 24.66
C PRO A 116 2.06 21.50 24.53
N ALA A 117 2.91 20.50 24.43
CA ALA A 117 4.35 20.64 24.20
C ALA A 117 4.71 20.64 22.69
N GLY A 118 3.72 20.45 21.81
CA GLY A 118 3.92 20.36 20.36
C GLY A 118 4.32 18.97 19.86
N GLU A 119 4.25 17.96 20.72
CA GLU A 119 4.63 16.59 20.35
C GLU A 119 3.45 15.80 19.76
N PRO A 120 3.66 15.03 18.69
CA PRO A 120 2.61 14.19 18.11
C PRO A 120 2.20 13.07 19.07
N TYR A 121 0.90 12.95 19.34
CA TYR A 121 0.35 11.83 20.12
C TYR A 121 -0.85 11.18 19.44
N ASP A 122 -1.09 9.89 19.75
CA ASP A 122 -2.27 9.15 19.29
C ASP A 122 -3.39 9.25 20.32
N PRO A 123 -4.54 9.89 19.99
CA PRO A 123 -5.69 9.91 20.91
C PRO A 123 -6.41 8.56 21.05
N GLY A 124 -5.94 7.48 20.40
CA GLY A 124 -6.39 6.13 20.70
C GLY A 124 -6.54 5.12 19.55
N HIS A 125 -6.56 5.50 18.28
CA HIS A 125 -6.88 4.56 17.20
C HIS A 125 -5.94 4.61 16.00
N HIS A 126 -5.04 5.57 15.92
CA HIS A 126 -4.12 5.72 14.79
C HIS A 126 -3.14 4.55 14.68
N VAL A 127 -2.69 4.00 15.80
CA VAL A 127 -1.85 2.78 15.83
C VAL A 127 -2.54 1.61 15.12
N ILE A 128 -3.86 1.41 15.34
CA ILE A 128 -4.63 0.34 14.69
C ILE A 128 -4.62 0.54 13.16
N ALA A 129 -4.74 1.79 12.71
CA ALA A 129 -4.68 2.13 11.29
C ALA A 129 -3.32 1.73 10.67
N GLY A 130 -2.22 2.10 11.31
CA GLY A 130 -0.87 1.74 10.89
C GLY A 130 -0.64 0.23 10.88
N VAL A 131 -1.01 -0.46 11.97
CA VAL A 131 -0.92 -1.93 12.05
C VAL A 131 -1.70 -2.59 10.91
N THR A 132 -2.92 -2.13 10.64
CA THR A 132 -3.75 -2.67 9.56
C THR A 132 -3.12 -2.45 8.20
N PHE A 133 -2.64 -1.24 7.91
CA PHE A 133 -2.05 -0.93 6.61
C PHE A 133 -0.76 -1.73 6.36
N PHE A 134 0.20 -1.67 7.27
CA PHE A 134 1.52 -2.30 7.07
C PHE A 134 1.43 -3.83 7.05
N SER A 135 0.71 -4.45 8.00
CA SER A 135 0.58 -5.91 8.06
C SER A 135 -0.18 -6.46 6.85
N CYS A 136 -1.34 -5.86 6.52
CA CYS A 136 -2.16 -6.34 5.42
C CYS A 136 -1.51 -6.09 4.05
N SER A 137 -0.77 -4.99 3.85
CA SER A 137 0.00 -4.77 2.63
C SER A 137 1.08 -5.82 2.44
N ALA A 138 1.86 -6.11 3.48
CA ALA A 138 2.92 -7.10 3.43
C ALA A 138 2.37 -8.52 3.25
N LEU A 139 1.33 -8.91 3.98
CA LEU A 139 0.64 -10.20 3.82
C LEU A 139 0.03 -10.33 2.41
N ALA A 140 -0.54 -9.24 1.87
CA ALA A 140 -1.06 -9.25 0.50
C ALA A 140 0.02 -9.62 -0.51
N LEU A 141 1.23 -9.06 -0.39
CA LEU A 141 2.35 -9.39 -1.26
C LEU A 141 2.77 -10.85 -1.13
N VAL A 142 2.83 -11.43 0.09
CA VAL A 142 3.12 -12.85 0.30
C VAL A 142 2.07 -13.72 -0.37
N VAL A 143 0.79 -13.47 -0.12
CA VAL A 143 -0.32 -14.25 -0.71
C VAL A 143 -0.36 -14.12 -2.22
N LEU A 144 -0.14 -12.91 -2.76
CA LEU A 144 -0.06 -12.67 -4.20
C LEU A 144 1.12 -13.42 -4.83
N SER A 145 2.26 -13.53 -4.16
CA SER A 145 3.42 -14.25 -4.68
C SER A 145 3.10 -15.73 -4.92
N CYS A 146 2.44 -16.38 -3.95
CA CYS A 146 1.98 -17.78 -4.10
C CYS A 146 1.02 -17.91 -5.28
N ARG A 147 0.12 -16.94 -5.43
CA ARG A 147 -0.84 -16.92 -6.52
C ARG A 147 -0.18 -16.68 -7.88
N PHE A 148 0.80 -15.78 -7.94
CA PHE A 148 1.58 -15.49 -9.15
C PHE A 148 2.44 -16.69 -9.59
N ALA A 149 2.98 -17.46 -8.65
CA ALA A 149 3.73 -18.68 -8.97
C ALA A 149 2.89 -19.71 -9.73
N ALA A 150 1.59 -19.78 -9.45
CA ALA A 150 0.66 -20.69 -10.09
C ALA A 150 0.10 -20.17 -11.43
N ASP A 151 0.26 -18.91 -11.79
CA ASP A 151 -0.24 -18.31 -13.03
C ASP A 151 0.93 -17.99 -13.98
N PRO A 152 1.07 -18.67 -15.15
CA PRO A 152 2.16 -18.41 -16.09
C PRO A 152 2.30 -16.95 -16.51
N ARG A 153 1.18 -16.19 -16.54
CA ARG A 153 1.18 -14.77 -16.90
C ARG A 153 1.86 -13.91 -15.84
N TRP A 154 1.92 -14.35 -14.59
CA TRP A 154 2.41 -13.61 -13.43
C TRP A 154 3.69 -14.18 -12.84
N ARG A 155 4.06 -15.44 -13.18
CA ARG A 155 5.16 -16.21 -12.59
C ARG A 155 6.48 -15.43 -12.50
N GLY A 156 6.81 -14.62 -13.49
CA GLY A 156 8.02 -13.80 -13.50
C GLY A 156 8.11 -12.77 -12.36
N LEU A 157 6.99 -12.41 -11.72
CA LEU A 157 6.98 -11.49 -10.56
C LEU A 157 6.88 -12.22 -9.21
N ALA A 158 6.55 -13.51 -9.19
CA ALA A 158 6.25 -14.24 -7.97
C ALA A 158 7.35 -14.12 -6.92
N ARG A 159 8.60 -14.44 -7.29
CA ARG A 159 9.75 -14.38 -6.37
C ARG A 159 10.00 -12.98 -5.81
N TYR A 160 10.00 -11.96 -6.67
CA TYR A 160 10.22 -10.58 -6.27
C TYR A 160 9.14 -10.11 -5.28
N VAL A 161 7.88 -10.35 -5.60
CA VAL A 161 6.74 -9.95 -4.75
C VAL A 161 6.76 -10.71 -3.42
N GLY A 162 7.14 -11.99 -3.42
CA GLY A 162 7.27 -12.78 -2.20
C GLY A 162 8.37 -12.27 -1.28
N ILE A 163 9.54 -11.96 -1.83
CA ILE A 163 10.65 -11.35 -1.06
C ILE A 163 10.22 -10.01 -0.49
N ALA A 164 9.59 -9.15 -1.28
CA ALA A 164 9.08 -7.85 -0.80
C ALA A 164 8.04 -8.02 0.31
N GLY A 165 7.16 -9.01 0.22
CA GLY A 165 6.18 -9.30 1.27
C GLY A 165 6.84 -9.76 2.58
N ILE A 166 7.82 -10.68 2.51
CA ILE A 166 8.56 -11.16 3.69
C ILE A 166 9.36 -10.03 4.32
N LEU A 167 10.08 -9.25 3.52
CA LEU A 167 10.81 -8.07 4.01
C LEU A 167 9.86 -7.04 4.64
N GLY A 168 8.70 -6.81 4.02
CA GLY A 168 7.66 -5.91 4.55
C GLY A 168 7.14 -6.37 5.92
N LEU A 169 6.93 -7.67 6.14
CA LEU A 169 6.57 -8.22 7.45
C LEU A 169 7.71 -8.02 8.47
N GLY A 170 8.95 -8.27 8.08
CA GLY A 170 10.12 -8.02 8.94
C GLY A 170 10.23 -6.53 9.32
N CYS A 171 10.10 -5.63 8.35
CA CYS A 171 10.10 -4.19 8.60
C CYS A 171 8.93 -3.77 9.51
N PHE A 172 7.74 -4.33 9.32
CA PHE A 172 6.58 -4.08 10.18
C PHE A 172 6.85 -4.46 11.64
N VAL A 173 7.46 -5.63 11.88
CA VAL A 173 7.84 -6.06 13.23
C VAL A 173 8.90 -5.13 13.83
N VAL A 174 9.92 -4.76 13.05
CA VAL A 174 10.97 -3.83 13.51
C VAL A 174 10.38 -2.47 13.85
N LEU A 175 9.55 -1.92 12.98
CA LEU A 175 8.86 -0.64 13.24
C LEU A 175 8.02 -0.71 14.51
N GLY A 176 7.12 -1.69 14.62
CA GLY A 176 6.17 -1.77 15.72
C GLY A 176 6.80 -2.07 17.08
N ARG A 177 7.92 -2.86 17.11
CA ARG A 177 8.53 -3.30 18.37
C ARG A 177 9.74 -2.47 18.79
N PHE A 178 10.49 -1.94 17.84
CA PHE A 178 11.81 -1.38 18.11
C PHE A 178 11.95 0.10 17.70
N ALA A 179 11.00 0.66 16.96
CA ALA A 179 11.11 2.03 16.47
C ALA A 179 9.95 2.93 16.90
N MET A 180 8.69 2.50 16.80
CA MET A 180 7.53 3.36 17.10
C MET A 180 7.30 3.62 18.60
N PRO A 181 7.51 2.67 19.53
CA PRO A 181 7.30 2.98 20.94
C PRO A 181 8.31 4.02 21.45
N GLY A 182 7.84 4.95 22.27
CA GLY A 182 8.71 5.93 22.93
C GLY A 182 9.80 5.22 23.76
N GLY A 183 11.05 5.68 23.66
CA GLY A 183 12.20 5.07 24.32
C GLY A 183 12.68 3.75 23.70
N ALA A 184 12.11 3.32 22.57
CA ALA A 184 12.60 2.14 21.85
C ALA A 184 14.01 2.40 21.25
N PRO A 185 14.85 1.35 21.07
CA PRO A 185 16.25 1.53 20.66
C PRO A 185 16.45 2.13 19.27
N LEU A 186 15.43 2.08 18.40
CA LEU A 186 15.45 2.66 17.05
C LEU A 186 14.48 3.83 16.90
N HIS A 187 14.02 4.42 18.00
CA HIS A 187 13.06 5.51 17.98
C HIS A 187 13.56 6.72 17.18
N GLU A 188 14.80 7.10 17.37
CA GLU A 188 15.47 8.22 16.67
C GLU A 188 15.57 8.05 15.14
N VAL A 189 15.30 6.85 14.62
CA VAL A 189 15.31 6.54 13.18
C VAL A 189 13.99 5.96 12.69
N ALA A 190 12.94 6.06 13.48
CA ALA A 190 11.63 5.48 13.18
C ALA A 190 11.06 5.99 11.84
N GLY A 191 11.16 7.29 11.60
CA GLY A 191 10.71 7.91 10.36
C GLY A 191 11.47 7.42 9.14
N LEU A 192 12.79 7.28 9.22
CA LEU A 192 13.61 6.74 8.15
C LEU A 192 13.24 5.29 7.84
N LEU A 193 13.10 4.44 8.87
CA LEU A 193 12.71 3.04 8.70
C LEU A 193 11.32 2.90 8.07
N GLN A 194 10.37 3.75 8.45
CA GLN A 194 9.05 3.77 7.84
C GLN A 194 9.13 4.12 6.34
N ARG A 195 9.90 5.15 5.98
CA ARG A 195 10.12 5.55 4.58
C ARG A 195 10.79 4.44 3.78
N MET A 196 11.83 3.80 4.32
CA MET A 196 12.49 2.66 3.67
C MET A 196 11.50 1.53 3.40
N THR A 197 10.65 1.19 4.39
CA THR A 197 9.61 0.16 4.24
C THR A 197 8.64 0.50 3.10
N LEU A 198 8.24 1.74 2.96
CA LEU A 198 7.32 2.16 1.90
C LEU A 198 8.01 2.30 0.55
N LEU A 199 9.09 3.10 0.48
CA LEU A 199 9.68 3.54 -0.79
C LEU A 199 10.58 2.48 -1.44
N VAL A 200 11.18 1.59 -0.63
CA VAL A 200 12.10 0.56 -1.15
C VAL A 200 11.43 -0.81 -1.23
N VAL A 201 10.50 -1.12 -0.33
CA VAL A 201 9.91 -2.46 -0.26
C VAL A 201 8.50 -2.48 -0.84
N THR A 202 7.57 -1.75 -0.23
CA THR A 202 6.13 -1.89 -0.52
C THR A 202 5.74 -1.26 -1.85
N PHE A 203 6.07 0.01 -2.06
CA PHE A 203 5.63 0.75 -3.25
C PHE A 203 6.22 0.22 -4.56
N PRO A 204 7.53 -0.12 -4.65
CA PRO A 204 8.06 -0.73 -5.87
C PRO A 204 7.38 -2.05 -6.22
N ALA A 205 7.02 -2.87 -5.22
CA ALA A 205 6.30 -4.12 -5.45
C ALA A 205 4.88 -3.86 -5.99
N LEU A 206 4.13 -2.93 -5.40
CA LEU A 206 2.81 -2.53 -5.89
C LEU A 206 2.86 -1.99 -7.33
N VAL A 207 3.83 -1.12 -7.63
CA VAL A 207 4.05 -0.56 -8.96
C VAL A 207 4.41 -1.65 -9.97
N ALA A 208 5.29 -2.60 -9.62
CA ALA A 208 5.64 -3.71 -10.50
C ALA A 208 4.42 -4.58 -10.85
N ILE A 209 3.56 -4.87 -9.86
CA ILE A 209 2.30 -5.60 -10.07
C ILE A 209 1.36 -4.80 -10.98
N ALA A 210 1.23 -3.49 -10.72
CA ALA A 210 0.37 -2.60 -11.51
C ALA A 210 0.82 -2.51 -12.98
N LEU A 211 2.11 -2.38 -13.22
CA LEU A 211 2.69 -2.37 -14.58
C LEU A 211 2.48 -3.71 -15.29
N ARG A 212 2.57 -4.83 -14.57
CA ARG A 212 2.25 -6.15 -15.13
C ARG A 212 0.77 -6.26 -15.49
N LEU A 213 -0.14 -5.81 -14.61
CA LEU A 213 -1.57 -5.77 -14.88
C LEU A 213 -1.87 -4.96 -16.15
N ARG A 214 -1.25 -3.79 -16.29
CA ARG A 214 -1.39 -2.93 -17.48
C ARG A 214 -0.95 -3.66 -18.76
N ARG A 215 0.23 -4.31 -18.75
CA ARG A 215 0.74 -5.06 -19.90
C ARG A 215 -0.21 -6.20 -20.30
N LEU A 216 -0.79 -6.89 -19.34
CA LEU A 216 -1.76 -7.95 -19.60
C LEU A 216 -3.08 -7.44 -20.17
N ALA A 217 -3.55 -6.27 -19.67
CA ALA A 217 -4.77 -5.62 -20.15
C ALA A 217 -4.64 -4.98 -21.55
N CYS A 218 -3.41 -4.76 -22.02
CA CYS A 218 -3.14 -4.20 -23.35
C CYS A 218 -2.88 -5.27 -24.43
N ARG A 219 -2.74 -6.56 -24.07
CA ARG A 219 -2.57 -7.62 -25.06
C ARG A 219 -3.90 -7.90 -25.77
N PRO A 220 -3.98 -7.84 -27.10
CA PRO A 220 -5.18 -8.26 -27.85
C PRO A 220 -5.49 -9.71 -27.50
N SER A 221 -6.76 -10.03 -27.28
CA SER A 221 -7.20 -11.43 -27.20
C SER A 221 -6.93 -12.07 -28.57
N ALA A 222 -6.09 -13.10 -28.60
CA ALA A 222 -5.73 -13.84 -29.82
C ALA A 222 -6.91 -14.63 -30.44
N LEU A 223 -8.14 -14.37 -29.99
CA LEU A 223 -9.34 -15.15 -30.36
C LEU A 223 -10.24 -14.49 -31.42
N THR A 224 -9.76 -13.47 -32.15
CA THR A 224 -10.53 -12.86 -33.26
C THR A 224 -9.86 -13.02 -34.62
N ARG A 225 -9.10 -14.09 -34.84
CA ARG A 225 -8.63 -14.50 -36.19
C ARG A 225 -8.96 -15.96 -36.42
N SER A 226 -10.19 -16.25 -36.71
CA SER A 226 -10.62 -17.43 -37.42
C SER A 226 -11.88 -17.13 -38.20
#